data_7b37b42a89dbf2e9dd76bae2d1a9c01b
#
_entry.id   7b37b42a89dbf2e9dd76bae2d1a9c01b
#
_cell.length_a   1.000
_cell.length_b   1.000
_cell.length_c   1.000
_cell.angle_alpha   90.00
_cell.angle_beta   90.00
_cell.angle_gamma   90.00
#
_symmetry.space_group_name_H-M   'P 1'
#
loop_
_entity.id
_entity.type
_entity.pdbx_description
1 polymer ?
#
loop_
_entity_poly.entity_id
_entity_poly.type
_entity_poly.pdbx_seq_one_letter_code
_entity_poly.pdbx_strand_id
1 'polypeptide(L)'
;MAEEKVRSQVEDINRSIYDVKDKVEFSYKAETGLTAEIIREISAKKEEPEWMLEKRLKALAIYDKLDFPPWGPDISELDMQHIDTYVRPKTDMKASWEDLPENIRDTFDRLGIPEAEKKSLAGVGAQYDSEVVYHNIQKELEEQGVIYVDFETAVKKYPELIKPYFGKLITPNYHKFAALHYAVWSGGSFVYVPKGVHVKMPLQSYFRLNAPGAGQFEHTLIIVEEGADCHFIEGCSAPRYNVANLHAGAVELYVKKGATLRYSTIENWSKNMYNLNTKKSLIDEDGHMIWVSGSFGSHTSCLYPDTVLRGDRATCEFTGITFAGKGQYLDTGSKIEALGKDTSLTVNSKSISKGGGTAIYRGVVYIGPKATGTKGSISCESLMLDNESRSDTIPDIIIENDDIDLGHEAKIGRIPDEDIYYLMSRGLSEEDAKAMLVRGFAEPISKELPLEYAVEMNRLIDLEFEGAIG
;
A
#
# COMPACT_ATOMS: atom_id res chain seq x y z
N MET A 1 -38.87 -10.35 -33.47
CA MET A 1 -38.53 -10.95 -32.17
C MET A 1 -37.15 -10.48 -31.84
N ALA A 2 -37.03 -9.61 -30.82
CA ALA A 2 -35.74 -9.08 -30.37
C ALA A 2 -35.00 -10.18 -29.64
N GLU A 3 -33.79 -10.48 -30.08
CA GLU A 3 -32.88 -11.35 -29.34
C GLU A 3 -32.55 -10.69 -28.01
N GLU A 4 -33.00 -11.28 -26.91
CA GLU A 4 -32.50 -10.99 -25.58
C GLU A 4 -31.00 -11.31 -25.53
N LYS A 5 -30.14 -10.31 -25.57
CA LYS A 5 -28.75 -10.46 -25.23
C LYS A 5 -28.68 -11.00 -23.80
N VAL A 6 -28.15 -12.21 -23.65
CA VAL A 6 -27.75 -12.75 -22.35
C VAL A 6 -26.63 -11.85 -21.83
N ARG A 7 -27.00 -10.82 -21.07
CA ARG A 7 -26.05 -10.05 -20.25
C ARG A 7 -25.54 -11.00 -19.17
N SER A 8 -24.23 -11.16 -19.09
CA SER A 8 -23.62 -11.76 -17.92
C SER A 8 -24.12 -10.98 -16.69
N GLN A 9 -24.46 -11.67 -15.61
CA GLN A 9 -24.95 -11.08 -14.35
C GLN A 9 -23.81 -10.39 -13.56
N VAL A 10 -22.93 -9.68 -14.25
CA VAL A 10 -22.00 -8.72 -13.63
C VAL A 10 -22.75 -7.40 -13.69
N GLU A 11 -23.25 -6.95 -12.54
CA GLU A 11 -23.82 -5.60 -12.40
C GLU A 11 -22.84 -4.57 -12.96
N ASP A 12 -23.35 -3.60 -13.72
CA ASP A 12 -22.57 -2.50 -14.29
C ASP A 12 -21.72 -1.87 -13.17
N ILE A 13 -20.40 -2.05 -13.27
CA ILE A 13 -19.47 -1.62 -12.24
C ILE A 13 -19.28 -0.11 -12.41
N ASN A 14 -19.92 0.64 -11.54
CA ASN A 14 -19.88 2.08 -11.55
C ASN A 14 -18.75 2.59 -10.62
N ARG A 15 -17.73 3.27 -11.20
CA ARG A 15 -16.64 3.90 -10.43
C ARG A 15 -17.16 4.96 -9.42
N SER A 16 -18.41 5.40 -9.55
CA SER A 16 -19.02 6.39 -8.66
C SER A 16 -18.94 6.03 -7.17
N ILE A 17 -18.78 4.74 -6.82
CA ILE A 17 -18.59 4.34 -5.42
C ILE A 17 -17.24 4.81 -4.84
N TYR A 18 -16.18 4.89 -5.67
CA TYR A 18 -14.85 5.36 -5.26
C TYR A 18 -14.69 6.87 -5.43
N ASP A 19 -15.36 7.47 -6.43
CA ASP A 19 -15.31 8.89 -6.75
C ASP A 19 -16.32 9.75 -5.94
N VAL A 20 -16.95 9.18 -4.91
CA VAL A 20 -17.81 9.93 -4.00
C VAL A 20 -16.99 11.02 -3.32
N LYS A 21 -17.44 12.27 -3.52
CA LYS A 21 -16.89 13.45 -2.87
C LYS A 21 -17.82 13.86 -1.76
N ASP A 22 -17.35 13.76 -0.54
CA ASP A 22 -18.08 14.34 0.57
C ASP A 22 -17.88 15.84 0.58
N LYS A 23 -18.85 16.57 1.13
CA LYS A 23 -18.65 17.97 1.44
C LYS A 23 -17.45 18.10 2.36
N VAL A 24 -16.45 18.87 1.94
CA VAL A 24 -15.23 19.07 2.73
C VAL A 24 -15.60 19.89 3.98
N GLU A 25 -15.70 19.21 5.12
CA GLU A 25 -15.90 19.81 6.43
C GLU A 25 -14.74 19.39 7.35
N PHE A 26 -14.01 20.37 7.82
CA PHE A 26 -12.89 20.15 8.74
C PHE A 26 -13.08 20.98 10.02
N SER A 27 -12.62 20.44 11.14
CA SER A 27 -12.54 21.18 12.41
C SER A 27 -11.28 22.05 12.46
N TYR A 28 -10.25 21.64 11.72
CA TYR A 28 -9.00 22.35 11.60
C TYR A 28 -8.28 21.97 10.29
N LYS A 29 -7.59 22.94 9.72
CA LYS A 29 -6.71 22.78 8.57
C LYS A 29 -5.47 23.63 8.81
N ALA A 30 -4.28 23.04 8.72
CA ALA A 30 -3.03 23.77 8.80
C ALA A 30 -2.89 24.74 7.59
N GLU A 31 -2.05 25.73 7.71
CA GLU A 31 -1.63 26.51 6.55
C GLU A 31 -0.98 25.59 5.50
N THR A 32 -1.19 25.94 4.23
CA THR A 32 -0.65 25.14 3.11
C THR A 32 0.86 25.25 3.08
N GLY A 33 1.55 24.16 2.81
CA GLY A 33 3.01 24.10 2.70
C GLY A 33 3.71 23.33 3.81
N LEU A 34 5.01 23.50 3.91
CA LEU A 34 5.90 22.77 4.83
C LEU A 34 6.87 23.72 5.51
N THR A 35 6.57 24.10 6.76
CA THR A 35 7.42 25.00 7.58
C THR A 35 7.55 24.47 9.01
N ALA A 36 8.53 24.97 9.75
CA ALA A 36 8.71 24.61 11.16
C ALA A 36 7.51 25.05 12.03
N GLU A 37 6.84 26.15 11.67
CA GLU A 37 5.65 26.67 12.34
C GLU A 37 4.49 25.69 12.19
N ILE A 38 4.22 25.23 10.96
CA ILE A 38 3.19 24.23 10.66
C ILE A 38 3.45 22.94 11.45
N ILE A 39 4.70 22.47 11.52
CA ILE A 39 5.08 21.26 12.25
C ILE A 39 4.83 21.42 13.76
N ARG A 40 5.17 22.58 14.35
CA ARG A 40 4.88 22.84 15.76
C ARG A 40 3.37 22.89 16.03
N GLU A 41 2.62 23.44 15.08
CA GLU A 41 1.16 23.50 15.18
C GLU A 41 0.52 22.11 15.11
N ILE A 42 0.93 21.25 14.17
CA ILE A 42 0.51 19.86 14.08
C ILE A 42 0.79 19.13 15.40
N SER A 43 2.01 19.24 15.93
CA SER A 43 2.42 18.58 17.17
C SER A 43 1.60 19.08 18.38
N ALA A 44 1.34 20.38 18.46
CA ALA A 44 0.50 20.97 19.50
C ALA A 44 -0.96 20.51 19.43
N LYS A 45 -1.55 20.45 18.22
CA LYS A 45 -2.93 19.97 18.00
C LYS A 45 -3.09 18.50 18.35
N LYS A 46 -2.04 17.70 18.14
CA LYS A 46 -1.99 16.27 18.50
C LYS A 46 -1.62 16.02 19.96
N GLU A 47 -1.26 17.07 20.73
CA GLU A 47 -0.79 16.97 22.10
C GLU A 47 0.34 15.95 22.25
N GLU A 48 1.30 16.03 21.34
CA GLU A 48 2.42 15.10 21.27
C GLU A 48 3.43 15.32 22.38
N PRO A 49 4.13 14.27 22.84
CA PRO A 49 5.26 14.44 23.76
C PRO A 49 6.42 15.16 23.06
N GLU A 50 7.20 15.94 23.83
CA GLU A 50 8.30 16.78 23.32
C GLU A 50 9.29 16.02 22.42
N TRP A 51 9.62 14.76 22.75
CA TRP A 51 10.52 13.95 21.95
C TRP A 51 10.01 13.69 20.51
N MET A 52 8.69 13.73 20.30
CA MET A 52 8.08 13.58 18.98
C MET A 52 8.25 14.86 18.17
N LEU A 53 7.98 16.03 18.76
CA LEU A 53 8.23 17.33 18.12
C LEU A 53 9.70 17.49 17.70
N GLU A 54 10.64 17.09 18.57
CA GLU A 54 12.07 17.11 18.24
C GLU A 54 12.39 16.25 17.00
N LYS A 55 11.80 15.04 16.92
CA LYS A 55 11.96 14.15 15.74
C LYS A 55 11.41 14.80 14.48
N ARG A 56 10.23 15.41 14.55
CA ARG A 56 9.60 16.12 13.41
C ARG A 56 10.49 17.25 12.88
N LEU A 57 10.99 18.13 13.77
CA LEU A 57 11.83 19.25 13.38
C LEU A 57 13.19 18.80 12.82
N LYS A 58 13.76 17.71 13.37
CA LYS A 58 14.97 17.10 12.79
C LYS A 58 14.71 16.54 11.39
N ALA A 59 13.55 15.92 11.17
CA ALA A 59 13.18 15.40 9.87
C ALA A 59 12.97 16.51 8.83
N LEU A 60 12.36 17.64 9.20
CA LEU A 60 12.29 18.82 8.34
C LEU A 60 13.68 19.31 7.92
N ALA A 61 14.60 19.46 8.87
CA ALA A 61 15.97 19.91 8.59
C ALA A 61 16.76 18.92 7.69
N ILE A 62 16.38 17.63 7.67
CA ILE A 62 16.90 16.62 6.74
C ILE A 62 16.23 16.78 5.38
N TYR A 63 14.91 16.94 5.33
CA TYR A 63 14.15 17.18 4.10
C TYR A 63 14.71 18.34 3.28
N ASP A 64 15.04 19.45 3.94
CA ASP A 64 15.60 20.65 3.30
C ASP A 64 16.96 20.41 2.64
N LYS A 65 17.71 19.39 3.10
CA LYS A 65 19.05 19.06 2.61
C LYS A 65 19.08 17.97 1.55
N LEU A 66 18.04 17.13 1.51
CA LEU A 66 18.00 16.02 0.57
C LEU A 66 17.43 16.46 -0.78
N ASP A 67 18.03 15.99 -1.84
CA ASP A 67 17.46 16.09 -3.19
C ASP A 67 16.47 14.96 -3.46
N PHE A 68 15.61 15.13 -4.47
CA PHE A 68 14.83 14.05 -5.00
C PHE A 68 15.73 13.01 -5.67
N PRO A 69 15.35 11.72 -5.66
CA PRO A 69 16.10 10.69 -6.38
C PRO A 69 16.26 11.08 -7.85
N PRO A 70 17.44 10.92 -8.46
CA PRO A 70 17.67 11.24 -9.87
C PRO A 70 17.09 10.19 -10.83
N TRP A 71 16.43 9.19 -10.31
CA TRP A 71 15.77 8.09 -11.03
C TRP A 71 14.30 8.01 -10.64
N GLY A 72 13.51 7.26 -11.41
CA GLY A 72 12.08 7.12 -11.20
C GLY A 72 11.27 8.09 -12.07
N PRO A 73 9.98 8.25 -11.78
CA PRO A 73 9.11 9.15 -12.51
C PRO A 73 9.47 10.62 -12.28
N ASP A 74 9.13 11.46 -13.24
CA ASP A 74 9.18 12.91 -13.06
C ASP A 74 8.08 13.33 -12.08
N ILE A 75 8.47 13.95 -10.97
CA ILE A 75 7.59 14.49 -9.95
C ILE A 75 7.78 16.01 -9.77
N SER A 76 8.37 16.69 -10.76
CA SER A 76 8.65 18.12 -10.72
C SER A 76 7.40 19.00 -10.60
N GLU A 77 6.24 18.48 -11.01
CA GLU A 77 4.94 19.14 -10.85
C GLU A 77 4.41 19.10 -9.40
N LEU A 78 4.97 18.24 -8.53
CA LEU A 78 4.59 18.15 -7.14
C LEU A 78 5.23 19.27 -6.34
N ASP A 79 4.48 20.32 -6.06
CA ASP A 79 4.91 21.44 -5.24
C ASP A 79 4.35 21.36 -3.82
N MET A 80 5.21 21.10 -2.84
CA MET A 80 4.84 21.00 -1.43
C MET A 80 4.28 22.31 -0.85
N GLN A 81 4.53 23.45 -1.48
CA GLN A 81 3.95 24.74 -1.05
C GLN A 81 2.44 24.82 -1.34
N HIS A 82 1.92 23.90 -2.18
CA HIS A 82 0.50 23.81 -2.52
C HIS A 82 -0.18 22.57 -1.93
N ILE A 83 0.49 21.80 -1.06
CA ILE A 83 -0.08 20.64 -0.38
C ILE A 83 -0.46 20.99 1.05
N ASP A 84 -1.69 20.70 1.41
CA ASP A 84 -2.17 20.77 2.79
C ASP A 84 -1.65 19.56 3.55
N THR A 85 -0.72 19.80 4.47
CA THR A 85 -0.04 18.70 5.18
C THR A 85 -0.83 18.14 6.36
N TYR A 86 -1.87 18.84 6.80
CA TYR A 86 -2.75 18.37 7.87
C TYR A 86 -4.16 18.93 7.76
N VAL A 87 -5.13 18.02 7.63
CA VAL A 87 -6.57 18.34 7.58
C VAL A 87 -7.31 17.44 8.59
N ARG A 88 -7.85 18.02 9.66
CA ARG A 88 -8.60 17.30 10.68
C ARG A 88 -10.09 17.31 10.35
N PRO A 89 -10.74 16.15 10.14
CA PRO A 89 -12.18 16.09 9.92
C PRO A 89 -12.97 16.58 11.14
N LYS A 90 -14.24 16.86 10.95
CA LYS A 90 -15.13 17.39 12.01
C LYS A 90 -15.72 16.24 12.86
N THR A 91 -14.89 15.34 13.28
CA THR A 91 -15.24 14.22 14.17
C THR A 91 -14.05 13.77 14.96
N ASP A 92 -14.29 13.19 16.12
CA ASP A 92 -13.29 12.45 16.87
C ASP A 92 -13.44 10.95 16.57
N MET A 93 -12.42 10.15 16.93
CA MET A 93 -12.43 8.70 16.76
C MET A 93 -13.60 8.07 17.52
N LYS A 94 -14.30 7.14 16.87
CA LYS A 94 -15.45 6.40 17.39
C LYS A 94 -15.14 4.90 17.44
N ALA A 95 -15.83 4.19 18.33
CA ALA A 95 -15.79 2.74 18.44
C ALA A 95 -17.01 2.05 17.78
N SER A 96 -17.98 2.83 17.29
CA SER A 96 -19.16 2.35 16.56
C SER A 96 -19.35 3.14 15.29
N TRP A 97 -19.68 2.46 14.18
CA TRP A 97 -19.97 3.07 12.88
C TRP A 97 -21.19 4.02 12.95
N GLU A 98 -22.16 3.69 13.79
CA GLU A 98 -23.37 4.47 13.97
C GLU A 98 -23.12 5.85 14.60
N ASP A 99 -22.00 6.00 15.31
CA ASP A 99 -21.61 7.25 15.96
C ASP A 99 -20.82 8.21 15.05
N LEU A 100 -20.48 7.78 13.84
CA LEU A 100 -19.82 8.61 12.84
C LEU A 100 -20.81 9.60 12.18
N PRO A 101 -20.32 10.77 11.73
CA PRO A 101 -21.07 11.63 10.83
C PRO A 101 -21.58 10.85 9.60
N GLU A 102 -22.82 11.12 9.18
CA GLU A 102 -23.52 10.40 8.13
C GLU A 102 -22.70 10.30 6.83
N ASN A 103 -22.13 11.41 6.38
CA ASN A 103 -21.32 11.47 5.17
C ASN A 103 -20.08 10.55 5.24
N ILE A 104 -19.38 10.51 6.38
CA ILE A 104 -18.20 9.65 6.57
C ILE A 104 -18.64 8.20 6.65
N ARG A 105 -19.70 7.88 7.41
CA ARG A 105 -20.25 6.54 7.49
C ARG A 105 -20.68 6.02 6.12
N ASP A 106 -21.45 6.81 5.36
CA ASP A 106 -21.93 6.45 4.04
C ASP A 106 -20.78 6.17 3.05
N THR A 107 -19.66 6.90 3.18
CA THR A 107 -18.46 6.64 2.40
C THR A 107 -17.87 5.25 2.71
N PHE A 108 -17.70 4.90 3.99
CA PHE A 108 -17.16 3.58 4.36
C PHE A 108 -18.15 2.44 4.10
N ASP A 109 -19.46 2.68 4.22
CA ASP A 109 -20.50 1.71 3.86
C ASP A 109 -20.46 1.38 2.35
N ARG A 110 -20.33 2.38 1.49
CA ARG A 110 -20.16 2.18 0.03
C ARG A 110 -18.89 1.44 -0.33
N LEU A 111 -17.82 1.62 0.44
CA LEU A 111 -16.57 0.88 0.29
C LEU A 111 -16.63 -0.54 0.87
N GLY A 112 -17.72 -0.90 1.55
CA GLY A 112 -17.95 -2.22 2.11
C GLY A 112 -17.17 -2.53 3.39
N ILE A 113 -16.52 -1.54 4.01
CA ILE A 113 -15.64 -1.75 5.17
C ILE A 113 -16.39 -2.26 6.41
N PRO A 114 -17.55 -1.68 6.83
CA PRO A 114 -18.29 -2.20 7.97
C PRO A 114 -18.80 -3.64 7.77
N GLU A 115 -19.14 -4.01 6.54
CA GLU A 115 -19.60 -5.37 6.22
C GLU A 115 -18.44 -6.38 6.26
N ALA A 116 -17.24 -5.99 5.78
CA ALA A 116 -16.03 -6.80 5.86
C ALA A 116 -15.62 -7.02 7.32
N GLU A 117 -15.71 -5.99 8.18
CA GLU A 117 -15.45 -6.12 9.62
C GLU A 117 -16.32 -7.19 10.27
N LYS A 118 -17.63 -7.17 10.01
CA LYS A 118 -18.57 -8.13 10.58
C LYS A 118 -18.31 -9.57 10.16
N LYS A 119 -17.80 -9.78 8.94
CA LYS A 119 -17.71 -11.12 8.33
C LYS A 119 -16.34 -11.76 8.46
N SER A 120 -15.26 -10.98 8.27
CA SER A 120 -13.95 -11.53 7.93
C SER A 120 -12.76 -10.88 8.61
N LEU A 121 -12.97 -9.88 9.49
CA LEU A 121 -11.88 -9.14 10.11
C LEU A 121 -11.89 -9.27 11.65
N ALA A 122 -10.70 -9.29 12.24
CA ALA A 122 -10.52 -9.31 13.69
C ALA A 122 -10.45 -7.91 14.31
N GLY A 123 -10.29 -6.89 13.49
CA GLY A 123 -10.28 -5.49 13.88
C GLY A 123 -10.12 -4.57 12.68
N VAL A 124 -10.63 -3.36 12.81
CA VAL A 124 -10.62 -2.33 11.75
C VAL A 124 -10.21 -0.98 12.33
N GLY A 125 -9.29 -0.30 11.62
CA GLY A 125 -9.04 1.12 11.76
C GLY A 125 -9.46 1.83 10.48
N ALA A 126 -10.22 2.90 10.57
CA ALA A 126 -10.58 3.72 9.42
C ALA A 126 -10.09 5.15 9.61
N GLN A 127 -9.27 5.61 8.68
CA GLN A 127 -8.76 6.97 8.64
C GLN A 127 -9.49 7.77 7.54
N TYR A 128 -9.83 9.00 7.87
CA TYR A 128 -10.42 9.96 6.95
C TYR A 128 -9.59 11.24 6.98
N ASP A 129 -9.02 11.62 5.84
CA ASP A 129 -8.00 12.67 5.74
C ASP A 129 -6.81 12.40 6.69
N SER A 130 -6.52 13.30 7.63
CA SER A 130 -5.35 13.19 8.50
C SER A 130 -5.60 12.46 9.84
N GLU A 131 -6.81 11.97 10.11
CA GLU A 131 -7.15 11.39 11.42
C GLU A 131 -7.84 10.03 11.32
N VAL A 132 -7.54 9.14 12.25
CA VAL A 132 -8.32 7.92 12.44
C VAL A 132 -9.66 8.29 13.07
N VAL A 133 -10.76 7.97 12.38
CA VAL A 133 -12.13 8.34 12.77
C VAL A 133 -12.91 7.16 13.36
N TYR A 134 -12.49 5.94 13.08
CA TYR A 134 -13.07 4.71 13.62
C TYR A 134 -11.96 3.72 13.97
N HIS A 135 -12.12 3.04 15.09
CA HIS A 135 -11.22 1.95 15.49
C HIS A 135 -11.93 0.93 16.37
N ASN A 136 -11.76 -0.35 16.03
CA ASN A 136 -12.28 -1.46 16.81
C ASN A 136 -11.38 -2.70 16.66
N ILE A 137 -11.32 -3.53 17.69
CA ILE A 137 -10.63 -4.83 17.71
C ILE A 137 -11.47 -5.83 18.51
N GLN A 138 -11.43 -7.10 18.10
CA GLN A 138 -12.11 -8.16 18.85
C GLN A 138 -11.53 -8.33 20.26
N LYS A 139 -12.43 -8.41 21.24
CA LYS A 139 -12.08 -8.48 22.65
C LYS A 139 -11.18 -9.68 23.00
N GLU A 140 -11.40 -10.81 22.33
CA GLU A 140 -10.60 -12.02 22.49
C GLU A 140 -9.11 -11.80 22.14
N LEU A 141 -8.81 -10.90 21.22
CA LEU A 141 -7.42 -10.54 20.89
C LEU A 141 -6.82 -9.61 21.94
N GLU A 142 -7.60 -8.65 22.45
CA GLU A 142 -7.15 -7.78 23.54
C GLU A 142 -6.84 -8.61 24.80
N GLU A 143 -7.68 -9.62 25.13
CA GLU A 143 -7.47 -10.53 26.25
C GLU A 143 -6.20 -11.39 26.09
N GLN A 144 -5.75 -11.65 24.84
CA GLN A 144 -4.48 -12.31 24.54
C GLN A 144 -3.29 -11.33 24.54
N GLY A 145 -3.53 -10.04 24.79
CA GLY A 145 -2.51 -9.00 24.85
C GLY A 145 -2.13 -8.41 23.49
N VAL A 146 -2.90 -8.69 22.44
CA VAL A 146 -2.73 -8.01 21.14
C VAL A 146 -3.09 -6.54 21.32
N ILE A 147 -2.21 -5.66 20.87
CA ILE A 147 -2.47 -4.22 20.79
C ILE A 147 -2.70 -3.87 19.32
N TYR A 148 -3.86 -3.31 19.03
CA TYR A 148 -4.14 -2.66 17.76
C TYR A 148 -4.84 -1.35 18.06
N VAL A 149 -4.17 -0.24 17.79
CA VAL A 149 -4.65 1.12 18.06
C VAL A 149 -4.15 2.07 16.97
N ASP A 150 -4.75 3.25 16.89
CA ASP A 150 -4.18 4.33 16.07
C ASP A 150 -2.79 4.73 16.57
N PHE A 151 -1.97 5.28 15.67
CA PHE A 151 -0.56 5.51 16.00
C PHE A 151 -0.35 6.67 17.00
N GLU A 152 -1.22 7.69 17.02
CA GLU A 152 -1.18 8.76 18.02
C GLU A 152 -1.46 8.24 19.44
N THR A 153 -2.45 7.37 19.57
CA THR A 153 -2.73 6.66 20.82
C THR A 153 -1.54 5.82 21.26
N ALA A 154 -0.89 5.12 20.32
CA ALA A 154 0.28 4.31 20.62
C ALA A 154 1.46 5.16 21.15
N VAL A 155 1.74 6.29 20.53
CA VAL A 155 2.82 7.22 20.94
C VAL A 155 2.61 7.70 22.40
N LYS A 156 1.36 7.93 22.79
CA LYS A 156 1.01 8.41 24.12
C LYS A 156 0.96 7.30 25.16
N LYS A 157 0.34 6.15 24.85
CA LYS A 157 0.06 5.07 25.80
C LYS A 157 1.16 4.01 25.90
N TYR A 158 1.91 3.79 24.82
CA TYR A 158 2.92 2.71 24.74
C TYR A 158 4.29 3.23 24.28
N PRO A 159 4.81 4.35 24.85
CA PRO A 159 6.07 4.94 24.39
C PRO A 159 7.27 3.97 24.51
N GLU A 160 7.22 3.03 25.43
CA GLU A 160 8.24 1.98 25.62
C GLU A 160 8.27 0.97 24.48
N LEU A 161 7.13 0.72 23.81
CA LEU A 161 7.05 -0.13 22.62
C LEU A 161 7.33 0.65 21.33
N ILE A 162 7.09 1.98 21.33
CA ILE A 162 7.26 2.80 20.13
C ILE A 162 8.71 3.30 19.96
N LYS A 163 9.32 3.86 21.01
CA LYS A 163 10.64 4.49 20.93
C LYS A 163 11.76 3.59 20.39
N PRO A 164 11.80 2.28 20.69
CA PRO A 164 12.84 1.38 20.17
C PRO A 164 12.73 1.12 18.66
N TYR A 165 11.56 1.31 18.06
CA TYR A 165 11.26 0.91 16.69
C TYR A 165 10.97 2.07 15.75
N PHE A 166 10.25 3.09 16.18
CA PHE A 166 9.83 4.23 15.36
C PHE A 166 11.01 4.98 14.75
N GLY A 167 11.07 5.00 13.41
CA GLY A 167 12.12 5.67 12.65
C GLY A 167 13.48 4.97 12.75
N LYS A 168 13.49 3.65 12.99
CA LYS A 168 14.72 2.85 13.05
C LYS A 168 14.95 2.05 11.78
N LEU A 169 13.91 1.56 11.17
CA LEU A 169 13.99 0.79 9.95
C LEU A 169 13.92 1.70 8.72
N ILE A 170 12.98 2.64 8.74
CA ILE A 170 12.92 3.76 7.80
C ILE A 170 13.38 5.01 8.56
N THR A 171 14.61 5.46 8.31
CA THR A 171 15.10 6.69 8.94
C THR A 171 14.75 7.92 8.10
N PRO A 172 14.68 9.14 8.68
CA PRO A 172 14.48 10.34 7.88
C PRO A 172 15.55 10.57 6.78
N ASN A 173 16.75 9.98 6.94
CA ASN A 173 17.82 10.04 5.93
C ASN A 173 17.66 9.01 4.80
N TYR A 174 16.64 8.15 4.85
CA TYR A 174 16.48 7.09 3.87
C TYR A 174 16.30 7.66 2.45
N HIS A 175 15.43 8.63 2.30
CA HIS A 175 15.25 9.52 1.14
C HIS A 175 14.35 10.71 1.48
N LYS A 176 14.21 11.65 0.56
CA LYS A 176 13.48 12.91 0.80
C LYS A 176 12.03 12.71 1.24
N PHE A 177 11.30 11.71 0.70
CA PHE A 177 9.92 11.43 1.11
C PHE A 177 9.82 10.82 2.51
N ALA A 178 10.82 10.03 2.94
CA ALA A 178 10.89 9.57 4.32
C ALA A 178 11.11 10.75 5.27
N ALA A 179 11.97 11.71 4.93
CA ALA A 179 12.15 12.92 5.71
C ALA A 179 10.85 13.74 5.79
N LEU A 180 10.14 13.91 4.67
CA LEU A 180 8.81 14.55 4.62
C LEU A 180 7.84 13.87 5.55
N HIS A 181 7.71 12.54 5.42
CA HIS A 181 6.82 11.73 6.25
C HIS A 181 7.07 12.00 7.74
N TYR A 182 8.32 11.85 8.21
CA TYR A 182 8.63 12.05 9.63
C TYR A 182 8.44 13.49 10.12
N ALA A 183 8.43 14.46 9.23
CA ALA A 183 8.13 15.85 9.58
C ALA A 183 6.63 16.07 9.84
N VAL A 184 5.74 15.45 9.03
CA VAL A 184 4.30 15.77 9.02
C VAL A 184 3.37 14.60 9.27
N TRP A 185 3.87 13.41 9.60
CA TRP A 185 3.02 12.22 9.75
C TRP A 185 1.79 12.46 10.64
N SER A 186 0.68 11.83 10.28
CA SER A 186 -0.57 11.85 11.04
C SER A 186 -1.42 10.63 10.71
N GLY A 187 -2.09 10.09 11.74
CA GLY A 187 -2.85 8.85 11.60
C GLY A 187 -1.95 7.62 11.49
N GLY A 188 -2.53 6.56 10.97
CA GLY A 188 -1.89 5.26 10.84
C GLY A 188 -2.18 4.31 11.97
N SER A 189 -1.39 3.24 12.07
CA SER A 189 -1.72 2.10 12.92
C SER A 189 -0.53 1.56 13.68
N PHE A 190 -0.77 1.16 14.92
CA PHE A 190 0.17 0.38 15.71
C PHE A 190 -0.40 -1.00 16.00
N VAL A 191 0.35 -2.03 15.63
CA VAL A 191 0.01 -3.43 15.94
C VAL A 191 1.17 -4.07 16.69
N TYR A 192 0.87 -4.66 17.84
CA TYR A 192 1.78 -5.51 18.60
C TYR A 192 1.13 -6.86 18.84
N VAL A 193 1.74 -7.93 18.34
CA VAL A 193 1.26 -9.30 18.55
C VAL A 193 2.24 -10.00 19.49
N PRO A 194 1.80 -10.38 20.72
CA PRO A 194 2.65 -11.02 21.71
C PRO A 194 3.18 -12.38 21.27
N LYS A 195 4.25 -12.83 21.91
CA LYS A 195 4.89 -14.12 21.67
C LYS A 195 3.90 -15.28 21.64
N GLY A 196 3.94 -16.07 20.55
CA GLY A 196 3.13 -17.27 20.37
C GLY A 196 1.64 -17.04 20.17
N VAL A 197 1.21 -15.79 19.95
CA VAL A 197 -0.20 -15.48 19.66
C VAL A 197 -0.46 -15.58 18.15
N HIS A 198 -1.52 -16.29 17.77
CA HIS A 198 -1.94 -16.49 16.39
C HIS A 198 -3.22 -15.72 16.08
N VAL A 199 -3.10 -14.65 15.30
CA VAL A 199 -4.23 -13.82 14.88
C VAL A 199 -4.90 -14.46 13.67
N LYS A 200 -5.99 -15.19 13.90
CA LYS A 200 -6.64 -16.04 12.87
C LYS A 200 -7.31 -15.28 11.73
N MET A 201 -7.96 -14.17 12.06
CA MET A 201 -8.60 -13.31 11.06
C MET A 201 -7.77 -12.04 10.87
N PRO A 202 -7.73 -11.46 9.67
CA PRO A 202 -6.93 -10.27 9.42
C PRO A 202 -7.34 -9.07 10.28
N LEU A 203 -6.37 -8.23 10.59
CA LEU A 203 -6.56 -6.84 11.01
C LEU A 203 -6.51 -5.95 9.76
N GLN A 204 -7.30 -4.88 9.73
CA GLN A 204 -7.37 -3.98 8.59
C GLN A 204 -7.24 -2.52 8.99
N SER A 205 -6.46 -1.76 8.23
CA SER A 205 -6.57 -0.29 8.18
C SER A 205 -7.02 0.18 6.81
N TYR A 206 -7.97 1.09 6.77
CA TYR A 206 -8.44 1.70 5.53
C TYR A 206 -8.23 3.21 5.56
N PHE A 207 -7.53 3.72 4.55
CA PHE A 207 -7.16 5.13 4.43
C PHE A 207 -7.96 5.81 3.32
N ARG A 208 -8.76 6.81 3.68
CA ARG A 208 -9.55 7.61 2.75
C ARG A 208 -9.08 9.06 2.78
N LEU A 209 -8.54 9.56 1.68
CA LEU A 209 -8.22 10.98 1.51
C LEU A 209 -9.35 11.65 0.74
N ASN A 210 -10.13 12.51 1.41
CA ASN A 210 -11.26 13.23 0.80
C ASN A 210 -10.96 14.70 0.50
N ALA A 211 -10.01 15.33 1.19
CA ALA A 211 -9.69 16.74 1.00
C ALA A 211 -8.90 16.98 -0.30
N PRO A 212 -9.37 17.88 -1.21
CA PRO A 212 -8.62 18.24 -2.42
C PRO A 212 -7.34 19.01 -2.07
N GLY A 213 -6.23 18.71 -2.73
CA GLY A 213 -4.94 19.38 -2.50
C GLY A 213 -4.26 18.97 -1.20
N ALA A 214 -4.78 17.97 -0.48
CA ALA A 214 -4.19 17.50 0.75
C ALA A 214 -3.22 16.33 0.54
N GLY A 215 -2.34 16.16 1.53
CA GLY A 215 -1.51 14.99 1.69
C GLY A 215 -2.04 14.05 2.77
N GLN A 216 -1.75 12.76 2.62
CA GLN A 216 -1.95 11.72 3.62
C GLN A 216 -0.61 11.10 3.98
N PHE A 217 -0.28 11.05 5.28
CA PHE A 217 1.06 10.74 5.80
C PHE A 217 0.98 9.76 6.98
N GLU A 218 0.17 8.72 6.86
CA GLU A 218 -0.04 7.75 7.94
C GLU A 218 1.24 6.96 8.26
N HIS A 219 1.44 6.66 9.55
CA HIS A 219 2.53 5.81 10.02
C HIS A 219 2.00 4.48 10.55
N THR A 220 2.43 3.39 9.92
CA THR A 220 2.10 2.03 10.36
C THR A 220 3.35 1.38 10.96
N LEU A 221 3.23 0.91 12.20
CA LEU A 221 4.26 0.12 12.88
C LEU A 221 3.65 -1.19 13.34
N ILE A 222 4.21 -2.31 12.86
CA ILE A 222 3.78 -3.66 13.24
C ILE A 222 4.95 -4.44 13.83
N ILE A 223 4.74 -5.01 15.00
CA ILE A 223 5.70 -5.87 15.69
C ILE A 223 5.02 -7.21 15.94
N VAL A 224 5.53 -8.27 15.31
CA VAL A 224 5.06 -9.64 15.51
C VAL A 224 6.15 -10.38 16.27
N GLU A 225 5.86 -10.70 17.55
CA GLU A 225 6.81 -11.31 18.47
C GLU A 225 7.08 -12.79 18.16
N GLU A 226 8.08 -13.37 18.81
CA GLU A 226 8.59 -14.72 18.55
C GLU A 226 7.46 -15.78 18.49
N GLY A 227 7.43 -16.52 17.36
CA GLY A 227 6.46 -17.59 17.12
C GLY A 227 5.01 -17.14 16.96
N ALA A 228 4.76 -15.84 16.82
CA ALA A 228 3.42 -15.29 16.58
C ALA A 228 3.13 -15.15 15.09
N ASP A 229 1.87 -15.03 14.73
CA ASP A 229 1.47 -14.72 13.35
C ASP A 229 0.33 -13.72 13.26
N CYS A 230 0.37 -12.92 12.18
CA CYS A 230 -0.63 -11.90 11.89
C CYS A 230 -0.77 -11.72 10.39
N HIS A 231 -2.00 -11.48 9.95
CA HIS A 231 -2.30 -10.93 8.63
C HIS A 231 -2.84 -9.51 8.80
N PHE A 232 -2.16 -8.55 8.20
CA PHE A 232 -2.60 -7.16 8.17
C PHE A 232 -2.95 -6.74 6.75
N ILE A 233 -4.05 -6.02 6.60
CA ILE A 233 -4.55 -5.55 5.31
C ILE A 233 -4.61 -4.03 5.33
N GLU A 234 -4.05 -3.42 4.29
CA GLU A 234 -4.11 -1.98 4.05
C GLU A 234 -4.93 -1.71 2.80
N GLY A 235 -5.98 -0.92 2.93
CA GLY A 235 -6.76 -0.41 1.81
C GLY A 235 -6.64 1.11 1.72
N CYS A 236 -6.49 1.62 0.50
CA CYS A 236 -6.33 3.05 0.28
C CYS A 236 -7.21 3.54 -0.87
N SER A 237 -7.86 4.69 -0.70
CA SER A 237 -8.63 5.32 -1.79
C SER A 237 -8.76 6.83 -1.68
N ALA A 238 -8.98 7.50 -2.81
CA ALA A 238 -9.33 8.91 -2.88
C ALA A 238 -10.29 9.18 -4.05
N PRO A 239 -11.22 10.15 -3.93
CA PRO A 239 -12.00 10.60 -5.07
C PRO A 239 -11.15 11.44 -6.02
N ARG A 240 -11.60 11.57 -7.27
CA ARG A 240 -10.88 12.32 -8.29
C ARG A 240 -11.09 13.82 -8.13
N TYR A 241 -9.99 14.58 -8.05
CA TYR A 241 -9.96 16.04 -8.07
C TYR A 241 -9.16 16.57 -9.25
N ASN A 242 -9.30 17.89 -9.54
CA ASN A 242 -8.52 18.59 -10.57
C ASN A 242 -7.25 19.25 -9.99
N VAL A 243 -6.83 18.82 -8.84
CA VAL A 243 -5.63 19.29 -8.13
C VAL A 243 -4.81 18.08 -7.67
N ALA A 244 -3.51 18.25 -7.55
CA ALA A 244 -2.64 17.18 -7.04
C ALA A 244 -2.97 16.85 -5.58
N ASN A 245 -3.00 15.57 -5.27
CA ASN A 245 -2.99 15.05 -3.91
C ASN A 245 -1.71 14.23 -3.71
N LEU A 246 -1.26 14.10 -2.47
CA LEU A 246 -0.04 13.35 -2.12
C LEU A 246 -0.34 12.27 -1.11
N HIS A 247 0.19 11.08 -1.32
CA HIS A 247 0.30 10.04 -0.32
C HIS A 247 1.78 9.73 -0.08
N ALA A 248 2.25 9.93 1.14
CA ALA A 248 3.62 9.64 1.55
C ALA A 248 3.64 9.04 2.96
N GLY A 249 2.99 7.88 3.10
CA GLY A 249 2.99 7.08 4.31
C GLY A 249 4.32 6.37 4.56
N ALA A 250 4.49 5.83 5.76
CA ALA A 250 5.60 4.95 6.10
C ALA A 250 5.14 3.73 6.88
N VAL A 251 5.65 2.56 6.51
CA VAL A 251 5.30 1.28 7.13
C VAL A 251 6.58 0.58 7.60
N GLU A 252 6.72 0.41 8.92
CA GLU A 252 7.85 -0.30 9.55
C GLU A 252 7.35 -1.62 10.16
N LEU A 253 7.91 -2.75 9.68
CA LEU A 253 7.47 -4.09 10.06
C LEU A 253 8.61 -4.87 10.71
N TYR A 254 8.36 -5.43 11.89
CA TYR A 254 9.32 -6.24 12.62
C TYR A 254 8.76 -7.64 12.84
N VAL A 255 9.39 -8.62 12.19
CA VAL A 255 9.02 -10.04 12.29
C VAL A 255 10.10 -10.75 13.09
N LYS A 256 9.77 -11.11 14.32
CA LYS A 256 10.71 -11.74 15.24
C LYS A 256 10.92 -13.21 14.93
N LYS A 257 11.80 -13.87 15.69
CA LYS A 257 12.19 -15.27 15.47
C LYS A 257 10.97 -16.20 15.33
N GLY A 258 10.92 -16.95 14.23
CA GLY A 258 9.86 -17.92 13.93
C GLY A 258 8.46 -17.31 13.79
N ALA A 259 8.35 -15.98 13.66
CA ALA A 259 7.09 -15.30 13.46
C ALA A 259 6.72 -15.20 11.97
N THR A 260 5.44 -15.04 11.68
CA THR A 260 4.93 -14.82 10.33
C THR A 260 4.12 -13.54 10.26
N LEU A 261 4.43 -12.67 9.31
CA LEU A 261 3.60 -11.52 8.98
C LEU A 261 3.23 -11.56 7.50
N ARG A 262 1.92 -11.56 7.24
CA ARG A 262 1.37 -11.29 5.92
C ARG A 262 0.87 -9.85 5.88
N TYR A 263 1.34 -9.08 4.91
CA TYR A 263 0.93 -7.70 4.69
C TYR A 263 0.36 -7.56 3.28
N SER A 264 -0.95 -7.32 3.22
CA SER A 264 -1.66 -7.17 1.94
C SER A 264 -2.08 -5.72 1.74
N THR A 265 -1.77 -5.15 0.58
CA THR A 265 -2.15 -3.78 0.22
C THR A 265 -2.96 -3.75 -1.06
N ILE A 266 -4.09 -3.05 -1.05
CA ILE A 266 -4.82 -2.67 -2.27
C ILE A 266 -4.90 -1.15 -2.32
N GLU A 267 -4.22 -0.57 -3.29
CA GLU A 267 -4.15 0.87 -3.50
C GLU A 267 -5.02 1.26 -4.70
N ASN A 268 -6.13 1.95 -4.42
CA ASN A 268 -7.08 2.45 -5.41
C ASN A 268 -7.16 3.98 -5.35
N TRP A 269 -6.03 4.61 -5.61
CA TRP A 269 -5.94 6.06 -5.64
C TRP A 269 -6.54 6.65 -6.92
N SER A 270 -7.02 7.88 -6.84
CA SER A 270 -7.46 8.62 -8.03
C SER A 270 -6.28 9.07 -8.91
N LYS A 271 -6.56 9.31 -10.21
CA LYS A 271 -5.52 9.67 -11.20
C LYS A 271 -4.89 11.07 -11.04
N ASN A 272 -5.13 11.77 -9.94
CA ASN A 272 -4.45 13.01 -9.54
C ASN A 272 -3.54 12.82 -8.32
N MET A 273 -3.37 11.59 -7.85
CA MET A 273 -2.57 11.24 -6.67
C MET A 273 -1.12 10.97 -7.04
N TYR A 274 -0.20 11.58 -6.30
CA TYR A 274 1.19 11.15 -6.20
C TYR A 274 1.32 10.18 -5.02
N ASN A 275 1.63 8.93 -5.29
CA ASN A 275 1.74 7.87 -4.29
C ASN A 275 3.22 7.50 -4.08
N LEU A 276 3.81 8.05 -3.03
CA LEU A 276 5.24 7.99 -2.73
C LEU A 276 5.50 7.33 -1.36
N ASN A 277 4.83 6.20 -1.14
CA ASN A 277 4.83 5.47 0.12
C ASN A 277 6.12 4.67 0.32
N THR A 278 6.56 4.53 1.57
CA THR A 278 7.78 3.81 1.95
C THR A 278 7.44 2.66 2.89
N LYS A 279 7.78 1.42 2.50
CA LYS A 279 7.51 0.22 3.31
C LYS A 279 8.81 -0.54 3.54
N LYS A 280 9.08 -0.92 4.79
CA LYS A 280 10.28 -1.71 5.13
C LYS A 280 10.01 -2.72 6.21
N SER A 281 10.58 -3.92 6.06
CA SER A 281 10.48 -5.02 7.02
C SER A 281 11.85 -5.54 7.44
N LEU A 282 11.95 -6.01 8.68
CA LEU A 282 13.12 -6.65 9.25
C LEU A 282 12.73 -8.02 9.80
N ILE A 283 13.37 -9.06 9.28
CA ILE A 283 13.01 -10.44 9.53
C ILE A 283 14.15 -11.13 10.31
N ASP A 284 13.82 -11.64 11.49
CA ASP A 284 14.72 -12.37 12.34
C ASP A 284 14.79 -13.87 11.97
N GLU A 285 15.58 -14.65 12.71
CA GLU A 285 15.80 -16.08 12.48
C GLU A 285 14.47 -16.85 12.34
N ASP A 286 14.37 -17.73 11.32
CA ASP A 286 13.15 -18.49 11.01
C ASP A 286 11.89 -17.66 10.79
N GLY A 287 12.00 -16.33 10.70
CA GLY A 287 10.88 -15.44 10.45
C GLY A 287 10.43 -15.47 8.99
N HIS A 288 9.15 -15.20 8.77
CA HIS A 288 8.54 -15.25 7.44
C HIS A 288 7.75 -13.98 7.13
N MET A 289 8.09 -13.30 6.02
CA MET A 289 7.38 -12.13 5.52
C MET A 289 6.69 -12.43 4.20
N ILE A 290 5.39 -12.12 4.12
CA ILE A 290 4.59 -12.29 2.91
C ILE A 290 4.01 -10.92 2.53
N TRP A 291 4.44 -10.40 1.39
CA TRP A 291 3.87 -9.21 0.78
C TRP A 291 2.88 -9.57 -0.32
N VAL A 292 1.69 -8.97 -0.29
CA VAL A 292 0.73 -9.02 -1.41
C VAL A 292 0.34 -7.59 -1.74
N SER A 293 0.63 -7.13 -2.97
CA SER A 293 0.45 -5.74 -3.37
C SER A 293 -0.34 -5.62 -4.66
N GLY A 294 -1.43 -4.86 -4.62
CA GLY A 294 -2.19 -4.43 -5.80
C GLY A 294 -2.14 -2.90 -5.94
N SER A 295 -1.55 -2.39 -7.03
CA SER A 295 -1.44 -0.96 -7.29
C SER A 295 -2.29 -0.59 -8.50
N PHE A 296 -3.37 0.15 -8.22
CA PHE A 296 -4.33 0.64 -9.20
C PHE A 296 -4.54 2.14 -8.97
N GLY A 297 -4.79 2.87 -10.03
CA GLY A 297 -4.99 4.32 -9.89
C GLY A 297 -3.65 5.07 -9.80
N SER A 298 -3.64 6.22 -9.10
CA SER A 298 -2.56 7.22 -9.03
C SER A 298 -2.24 7.87 -10.37
N HIS A 299 -1.69 9.09 -10.34
CA HIS A 299 -0.98 9.69 -11.47
C HIS A 299 0.42 9.09 -11.58
N THR A 300 1.11 9.09 -10.43
CA THR A 300 2.48 8.61 -10.30
C THR A 300 2.60 7.80 -9.01
N SER A 301 3.20 6.62 -9.10
CA SER A 301 3.53 5.80 -7.93
C SER A 301 5.02 5.49 -7.88
N CYS A 302 5.60 5.56 -6.66
CA CYS A 302 6.89 5.00 -6.31
C CYS A 302 6.68 4.10 -5.10
N LEU A 303 6.65 2.78 -5.30
CA LEU A 303 6.35 1.82 -4.24
C LEU A 303 7.27 0.61 -4.33
N TYR A 304 8.21 0.50 -3.39
CA TYR A 304 9.22 -0.56 -3.36
C TYR A 304 9.33 -1.12 -1.94
N PRO A 305 8.45 -2.07 -1.52
CA PRO A 305 8.61 -2.76 -0.25
C PRO A 305 10.02 -3.33 -0.10
N ASP A 306 10.70 -2.93 0.97
CA ASP A 306 12.08 -3.33 1.29
C ASP A 306 12.05 -4.37 2.42
N THR A 307 12.72 -5.51 2.24
CA THR A 307 12.79 -6.59 3.22
C THR A 307 14.22 -6.94 3.53
N VAL A 308 14.59 -6.87 4.81
CA VAL A 308 15.90 -7.29 5.29
C VAL A 308 15.77 -8.65 5.98
N LEU A 309 16.28 -9.71 5.35
CA LEU A 309 16.38 -11.05 5.90
C LEU A 309 17.65 -11.10 6.77
N ARG A 310 17.53 -10.61 8.01
CA ARG A 310 18.65 -10.47 8.94
C ARG A 310 19.03 -11.79 9.58
N GLY A 311 18.04 -12.61 9.92
CA GLY A 311 18.23 -13.86 10.65
C GLY A 311 18.49 -15.04 9.70
N ASP A 312 19.11 -16.09 10.24
CA ASP A 312 19.29 -17.35 9.50
C ASP A 312 17.93 -17.99 9.20
N ARG A 313 17.78 -18.61 8.02
CA ARG A 313 16.53 -19.23 7.52
C ARG A 313 15.34 -18.29 7.45
N ALA A 314 15.55 -16.96 7.51
CA ALA A 314 14.51 -15.99 7.27
C ALA A 314 14.04 -16.06 5.82
N THR A 315 12.74 -15.83 5.60
CA THR A 315 12.13 -15.96 4.28
C THR A 315 11.28 -14.75 3.91
N CYS A 316 11.21 -14.45 2.61
CA CYS A 316 10.34 -13.41 2.06
C CYS A 316 9.65 -13.88 0.79
N GLU A 317 8.34 -13.70 0.75
CA GLU A 317 7.54 -13.84 -0.47
C GLU A 317 6.95 -12.47 -0.84
N PHE A 318 7.16 -12.07 -2.08
CA PHE A 318 6.53 -10.87 -2.64
C PHE A 318 5.67 -11.26 -3.85
N THR A 319 4.40 -10.89 -3.80
CA THR A 319 3.46 -11.04 -4.92
C THR A 319 2.83 -9.70 -5.20
N GLY A 320 3.01 -9.17 -6.42
CA GLY A 320 2.54 -7.85 -6.78
C GLY A 320 1.87 -7.77 -8.14
N ILE A 321 0.83 -6.93 -8.26
CA ILE A 321 0.23 -6.56 -9.53
C ILE A 321 0.10 -5.05 -9.65
N THR A 322 0.45 -4.52 -10.82
CA THR A 322 0.34 -3.11 -11.15
C THR A 322 -0.43 -2.94 -12.44
N PHE A 323 -1.42 -2.05 -12.46
CA PHE A 323 -2.17 -1.71 -13.67
C PHE A 323 -2.03 -0.22 -13.97
N ALA A 324 -1.34 0.13 -15.05
CA ALA A 324 -1.13 1.50 -15.51
C ALA A 324 -2.01 1.81 -16.73
N GLY A 325 -3.01 2.65 -16.54
CA GLY A 325 -3.86 3.18 -17.60
C GLY A 325 -3.34 4.52 -18.17
N LYS A 326 -4.14 5.14 -19.03
CA LYS A 326 -3.81 6.41 -19.68
C LYS A 326 -3.40 7.49 -18.69
N GLY A 327 -2.23 8.11 -18.94
CA GLY A 327 -1.68 9.21 -18.14
C GLY A 327 -1.11 8.79 -16.79
N GLN A 328 -0.88 7.49 -16.57
CA GLN A 328 -0.32 6.96 -15.33
C GLN A 328 1.13 6.51 -15.54
N TYR A 329 1.97 6.79 -14.55
CA TYR A 329 3.33 6.30 -14.46
C TYR A 329 3.51 5.58 -13.11
N LEU A 330 3.47 4.25 -13.14
CA LEU A 330 3.53 3.43 -11.95
C LEU A 330 4.88 2.69 -11.92
N ASP A 331 5.80 3.16 -11.10
CA ASP A 331 7.12 2.55 -10.84
C ASP A 331 7.04 1.80 -9.52
N THR A 332 6.86 0.50 -9.61
CA THR A 332 6.66 -0.37 -8.46
C THR A 332 7.73 -1.46 -8.44
N GLY A 333 7.84 -2.17 -7.34
CA GLY A 333 8.84 -3.22 -7.28
C GLY A 333 9.01 -3.83 -5.91
N SER A 334 10.17 -4.42 -5.67
CA SER A 334 10.56 -4.93 -4.36
C SER A 334 12.07 -4.85 -4.17
N LYS A 335 12.50 -4.67 -2.93
CA LYS A 335 13.89 -4.78 -2.54
C LYS A 335 14.02 -5.85 -1.46
N ILE A 336 14.96 -6.80 -1.64
CA ILE A 336 15.22 -7.85 -0.66
C ILE A 336 16.72 -7.92 -0.40
N GLU A 337 17.09 -7.78 0.88
CA GLU A 337 18.48 -7.88 1.36
C GLU A 337 18.63 -9.15 2.19
N ALA A 338 19.29 -10.17 1.65
CA ALA A 338 19.63 -11.41 2.36
C ALA A 338 20.96 -11.25 3.11
N LEU A 339 20.92 -11.29 4.44
CA LEU A 339 22.09 -11.14 5.32
C LEU A 339 22.35 -12.36 6.17
N GLY A 340 21.32 -13.14 6.53
CA GLY A 340 21.40 -14.41 7.25
C GLY A 340 21.70 -15.57 6.32
N LYS A 341 22.12 -16.72 6.90
CA LYS A 341 22.36 -17.97 6.18
C LYS A 341 21.05 -18.69 5.85
N ASP A 342 21.09 -19.52 4.80
CA ASP A 342 19.98 -20.39 4.40
C ASP A 342 18.66 -19.62 4.21
N THR A 343 18.73 -18.34 3.84
CA THR A 343 17.57 -17.49 3.58
C THR A 343 16.90 -17.90 2.28
N SER A 344 15.60 -17.58 2.15
CA SER A 344 14.85 -17.85 0.93
C SER A 344 14.03 -16.64 0.50
N LEU A 345 13.97 -16.37 -0.81
CA LEU A 345 13.18 -15.30 -1.37
C LEU A 345 12.42 -15.74 -2.62
N THR A 346 11.16 -15.31 -2.73
CA THR A 346 10.32 -15.51 -3.91
C THR A 346 9.68 -14.20 -4.31
N VAL A 347 9.84 -13.82 -5.58
CA VAL A 347 9.24 -12.61 -6.12
C VAL A 347 8.41 -12.97 -7.34
N ASN A 348 7.11 -12.67 -7.29
CA ASN A 348 6.17 -12.79 -8.39
C ASN A 348 5.56 -11.42 -8.68
N SER A 349 5.98 -10.78 -9.77
CA SER A 349 5.48 -9.48 -10.16
C SER A 349 4.77 -9.54 -11.50
N LYS A 350 3.57 -8.96 -11.54
CA LYS A 350 2.79 -8.82 -12.77
C LYS A 350 2.49 -7.35 -13.02
N SER A 351 2.71 -6.90 -14.24
CA SER A 351 2.36 -5.54 -14.64
C SER A 351 1.51 -5.54 -15.91
N ILE A 352 0.56 -4.62 -15.95
CA ILE A 352 -0.35 -4.42 -17.07
C ILE A 352 -0.30 -2.95 -17.45
N SER A 353 -0.21 -2.65 -18.75
CA SER A 353 -0.26 -1.27 -19.24
C SER A 353 -1.23 -1.13 -20.40
N LYS A 354 -2.01 -0.02 -20.41
CA LYS A 354 -3.07 0.27 -21.39
C LYS A 354 -3.16 1.76 -21.68
N GLY A 355 -3.50 2.12 -22.92
CA GLY A 355 -3.82 3.49 -23.35
C GLY A 355 -2.66 4.48 -23.22
N GLY A 356 -1.43 4.02 -23.39
CA GLY A 356 -0.22 4.83 -23.21
C GLY A 356 0.27 4.92 -21.77
N GLY A 357 -0.30 4.14 -20.85
CA GLY A 357 0.20 4.03 -19.46
C GLY A 357 1.59 3.42 -19.39
N THR A 358 2.37 3.79 -18.39
CA THR A 358 3.70 3.26 -18.11
C THR A 358 3.71 2.47 -16.82
N ALA A 359 4.02 1.18 -16.89
CA ALA A 359 4.21 0.30 -15.74
C ALA A 359 5.67 -0.16 -15.69
N ILE A 360 6.35 0.12 -14.59
CA ILE A 360 7.74 -0.30 -14.38
C ILE A 360 7.79 -1.22 -13.17
N TYR A 361 8.45 -2.36 -13.32
CA TYR A 361 8.89 -3.17 -12.19
C TYR A 361 10.39 -2.92 -11.94
N ARG A 362 10.72 -2.48 -10.72
CA ARG A 362 12.09 -2.27 -10.28
C ARG A 362 12.41 -3.22 -9.13
N GLY A 363 13.20 -4.25 -9.40
CA GLY A 363 13.57 -5.27 -8.43
C GLY A 363 15.03 -5.13 -8.00
N VAL A 364 15.27 -5.11 -6.70
CA VAL A 364 16.63 -5.13 -6.13
C VAL A 364 16.76 -6.36 -5.23
N VAL A 365 17.77 -7.19 -5.50
CA VAL A 365 18.16 -8.30 -4.62
C VAL A 365 19.63 -8.15 -4.26
N TYR A 366 19.88 -8.00 -2.97
CA TYR A 366 21.24 -8.00 -2.42
C TYR A 366 21.46 -9.26 -1.58
N ILE A 367 22.50 -10.02 -1.91
CA ILE A 367 22.91 -11.21 -1.15
C ILE A 367 24.28 -10.94 -0.56
N GLY A 368 24.33 -10.74 0.75
CA GLY A 368 25.53 -10.36 1.47
C GLY A 368 26.57 -11.49 1.58
N PRO A 369 27.81 -11.16 1.97
CA PRO A 369 28.94 -12.10 1.98
C PRO A 369 28.78 -13.24 2.98
N LYS A 370 27.89 -13.12 3.96
CA LYS A 370 27.61 -14.14 4.98
C LYS A 370 26.33 -14.94 4.70
N ALA A 371 25.54 -14.54 3.72
CA ALA A 371 24.26 -15.16 3.38
C ALA A 371 24.44 -16.42 2.51
N THR A 372 25.24 -17.36 2.99
CA THR A 372 25.49 -18.65 2.33
C THR A 372 24.24 -19.53 2.38
N GLY A 373 24.05 -20.40 1.37
CA GLY A 373 22.88 -21.27 1.26
C GLY A 373 21.60 -20.54 0.85
N THR A 374 21.68 -19.26 0.47
CA THR A 374 20.50 -18.47 0.05
C THR A 374 19.91 -19.03 -1.24
N LYS A 375 18.58 -19.19 -1.25
CA LYS A 375 17.81 -19.64 -2.43
C LYS A 375 16.81 -18.58 -2.83
N GLY A 376 16.59 -18.44 -4.15
CA GLY A 376 15.61 -17.46 -4.61
C GLY A 376 15.09 -17.67 -6.02
N SER A 377 13.88 -17.17 -6.25
CA SER A 377 13.24 -17.13 -7.56
C SER A 377 12.58 -15.78 -7.77
N ILE A 378 12.88 -15.16 -8.90
CA ILE A 378 12.29 -13.88 -9.30
C ILE A 378 11.59 -14.08 -10.64
N SER A 379 10.29 -13.87 -10.68
CA SER A 379 9.48 -13.93 -11.90
C SER A 379 8.79 -12.59 -12.13
N CYS A 380 9.06 -11.98 -13.28
CA CYS A 380 8.47 -10.71 -13.69
C CYS A 380 7.72 -10.89 -15.02
N GLU A 381 6.41 -10.71 -14.98
CA GLU A 381 5.57 -10.83 -16.17
C GLU A 381 4.90 -9.49 -16.47
N SER A 382 5.00 -9.04 -17.71
CA SER A 382 4.43 -7.78 -18.16
C SER A 382 3.55 -7.96 -19.39
N LEU A 383 2.36 -7.36 -19.34
CA LEU A 383 1.36 -7.44 -20.39
C LEU A 383 0.99 -6.04 -20.89
N MET A 384 1.33 -5.73 -22.15
CA MET A 384 0.90 -4.49 -22.81
C MET A 384 -0.35 -4.76 -23.66
N LEU A 385 -1.37 -3.93 -23.49
CA LEU A 385 -2.66 -4.11 -24.17
C LEU A 385 -2.78 -3.36 -25.49
N ASP A 386 -1.80 -2.52 -25.80
CA ASP A 386 -1.73 -1.72 -27.02
C ASP A 386 -0.27 -1.34 -27.39
N ASN A 387 -0.13 -0.56 -28.47
CA ASN A 387 1.18 -0.16 -29.02
C ASN A 387 1.76 1.12 -28.39
N GLU A 388 0.95 1.87 -27.65
CA GLU A 388 1.32 3.16 -27.05
C GLU A 388 1.80 2.99 -25.61
N SER A 389 1.38 1.89 -24.97
CA SER A 389 1.71 1.56 -23.60
C SER A 389 3.14 1.07 -23.44
N ARG A 390 3.71 1.31 -22.27
CA ARG A 390 5.08 0.94 -21.92
C ARG A 390 5.11 0.05 -20.70
N SER A 391 5.94 -0.99 -20.76
CA SER A 391 6.24 -1.83 -19.61
C SER A 391 7.73 -2.15 -19.57
N ASP A 392 8.39 -1.81 -18.46
CA ASP A 392 9.82 -2.07 -18.26
C ASP A 392 10.04 -2.95 -17.04
N THR A 393 11.07 -3.78 -17.09
CA THR A 393 11.60 -4.52 -15.93
C THR A 393 13.05 -4.12 -15.73
N ILE A 394 13.37 -3.63 -14.54
CA ILE A 394 14.70 -3.13 -14.18
C ILE A 394 15.21 -3.95 -12.98
N PRO A 395 15.83 -5.12 -13.22
CA PRO A 395 16.43 -5.92 -12.17
C PRO A 395 17.82 -5.38 -11.80
N ASP A 396 18.12 -5.38 -10.49
CA ASP A 396 19.44 -5.13 -9.94
C ASP A 396 19.76 -6.25 -8.94
N ILE A 397 20.71 -7.12 -9.30
CA ILE A 397 21.05 -8.30 -8.52
C ILE A 397 22.52 -8.21 -8.14
N ILE A 398 22.77 -8.03 -6.83
CA ILE A 398 24.09 -7.87 -6.25
C ILE A 398 24.38 -9.08 -5.36
N ILE A 399 25.40 -9.86 -5.70
CA ILE A 399 25.75 -11.11 -5.03
C ILE A 399 27.20 -11.02 -4.55
N GLU A 400 27.40 -11.21 -3.24
CA GLU A 400 28.73 -11.12 -2.61
C GLU A 400 29.26 -12.48 -2.07
N ASN A 401 28.64 -13.60 -2.43
CA ASN A 401 29.15 -14.95 -2.14
C ASN A 401 28.73 -15.96 -3.21
N ASP A 402 29.43 -17.11 -3.31
CA ASP A 402 29.21 -18.08 -4.38
C ASP A 402 28.28 -19.26 -3.97
N ASP A 403 27.88 -19.33 -2.70
CA ASP A 403 27.00 -20.40 -2.18
C ASP A 403 25.56 -19.96 -2.21
N ILE A 404 24.99 -19.89 -3.41
CA ILE A 404 23.61 -19.44 -3.66
C ILE A 404 22.96 -20.24 -4.79
N ASP A 405 21.63 -20.25 -4.78
CA ASP A 405 20.78 -20.75 -5.88
C ASP A 405 19.70 -19.69 -6.20
N LEU A 406 19.94 -18.85 -7.21
CA LEU A 406 19.05 -17.75 -7.57
C LEU A 406 18.68 -17.80 -9.04
N GLY A 407 17.37 -17.90 -9.32
CA GLY A 407 16.81 -17.82 -10.67
C GLY A 407 16.10 -16.48 -10.90
N HIS A 408 16.25 -15.93 -12.11
CA HIS A 408 15.48 -14.76 -12.55
C HIS A 408 14.89 -15.01 -13.94
N GLU A 409 13.57 -14.82 -14.08
CA GLU A 409 12.84 -14.90 -15.33
C GLU A 409 12.04 -13.62 -15.56
N ALA A 410 12.10 -13.06 -16.78
CA ALA A 410 11.29 -11.93 -17.17
C ALA A 410 10.55 -12.25 -18.48
N LYS A 411 9.24 -12.04 -18.50
CA LYS A 411 8.38 -12.20 -19.69
C LYS A 411 7.66 -10.88 -19.94
N ILE A 412 7.95 -10.27 -21.09
CA ILE A 412 7.27 -9.04 -21.53
C ILE A 412 6.60 -9.34 -22.86
N GLY A 413 5.30 -9.14 -22.94
CA GLY A 413 4.54 -9.45 -24.12
C GLY A 413 3.27 -8.63 -24.30
N ARG A 414 2.57 -8.91 -25.38
CA ARG A 414 1.21 -8.42 -25.65
C ARG A 414 0.26 -9.59 -25.59
N ILE A 415 -1.02 -9.30 -25.43
CA ILE A 415 -2.04 -10.32 -25.63
C ILE A 415 -1.96 -10.80 -27.08
N PRO A 416 -1.80 -12.11 -27.33
CA PRO A 416 -1.80 -12.64 -28.69
C PRO A 416 -3.13 -12.36 -29.38
N ASP A 417 -3.11 -11.85 -30.61
CA ASP A 417 -4.32 -11.62 -31.40
C ASP A 417 -5.13 -12.90 -31.60
N GLU A 418 -4.47 -14.05 -31.64
CA GLU A 418 -5.08 -15.37 -31.73
C GLU A 418 -6.00 -15.67 -30.55
N ASP A 419 -5.59 -15.34 -29.34
CA ASP A 419 -6.38 -15.56 -28.11
C ASP A 419 -7.61 -14.65 -28.10
N ILE A 420 -7.43 -13.39 -28.49
CA ILE A 420 -8.55 -12.44 -28.63
C ILE A 420 -9.53 -12.93 -29.69
N TYR A 421 -9.04 -13.31 -30.87
CA TYR A 421 -9.87 -13.82 -31.96
C TYR A 421 -10.61 -15.08 -31.58
N TYR A 422 -9.97 -16.01 -30.87
CA TYR A 422 -10.61 -17.22 -30.36
C TYR A 422 -11.79 -16.90 -29.44
N LEU A 423 -11.62 -15.99 -28.50
CA LEU A 423 -12.71 -15.60 -27.58
C LEU A 423 -13.82 -14.84 -28.32
N MET A 424 -13.47 -13.97 -29.27
CA MET A 424 -14.46 -13.28 -30.11
C MET A 424 -15.26 -14.28 -30.96
N SER A 425 -14.64 -15.36 -31.46
CA SER A 425 -15.35 -16.42 -32.20
C SER A 425 -16.36 -17.19 -31.33
N ARG A 426 -16.25 -17.09 -29.99
CA ARG A 426 -17.18 -17.64 -29.00
C ARG A 426 -18.27 -16.64 -28.58
N GLY A 427 -18.31 -15.45 -29.19
CA GLY A 427 -19.37 -14.45 -29.00
C GLY A 427 -19.04 -13.33 -28.03
N LEU A 428 -17.81 -13.23 -27.56
CA LEU A 428 -17.37 -12.09 -26.75
C LEU A 428 -17.06 -10.87 -27.64
N SER A 429 -17.25 -9.67 -27.10
CA SER A 429 -16.67 -8.47 -27.70
C SER A 429 -15.14 -8.50 -27.60
N GLU A 430 -14.43 -7.69 -28.38
CA GLU A 430 -12.98 -7.59 -28.25
C GLU A 430 -12.56 -7.13 -26.86
N GLU A 431 -13.30 -6.18 -26.28
CA GLU A 431 -13.05 -5.64 -24.93
C GLU A 431 -13.28 -6.68 -23.85
N ASP A 432 -14.40 -7.44 -23.94
CA ASP A 432 -14.69 -8.54 -22.99
C ASP A 432 -13.63 -9.65 -23.08
N ALA A 433 -13.16 -9.95 -24.31
CA ALA A 433 -12.10 -10.93 -24.53
C ALA A 433 -10.79 -10.49 -23.87
N LYS A 434 -10.39 -9.23 -24.07
CA LYS A 434 -9.19 -8.65 -23.43
C LYS A 434 -9.34 -8.61 -21.89
N ALA A 435 -10.49 -8.18 -21.38
CA ALA A 435 -10.75 -8.16 -19.94
C ALA A 435 -10.67 -9.56 -19.32
N MET A 436 -11.21 -10.57 -20.01
CA MET A 436 -11.14 -11.98 -19.55
C MET A 436 -9.68 -12.47 -19.49
N LEU A 437 -8.87 -12.19 -20.51
CA LEU A 437 -7.46 -12.58 -20.54
C LEU A 437 -6.65 -11.88 -19.44
N VAL A 438 -6.92 -10.60 -19.19
CA VAL A 438 -6.28 -9.83 -18.11
C VAL A 438 -6.68 -10.35 -16.74
N ARG A 439 -7.94 -10.71 -16.52
CA ARG A 439 -8.37 -11.37 -15.26
C ARG A 439 -7.67 -12.70 -15.06
N GLY A 440 -7.55 -13.52 -16.12
CA GLY A 440 -6.78 -14.76 -16.07
C GLY A 440 -5.31 -14.54 -15.73
N PHE A 441 -4.69 -13.49 -16.28
CA PHE A 441 -3.32 -13.09 -15.95
C PHE A 441 -3.18 -12.65 -14.49
N ALA A 442 -4.15 -11.95 -13.93
CA ALA A 442 -4.18 -11.45 -12.55
C ALA A 442 -4.62 -12.52 -11.53
N GLU A 443 -5.26 -13.61 -11.96
CA GLU A 443 -5.88 -14.63 -11.08
C GLU A 443 -4.94 -15.19 -10.00
N PRO A 444 -3.66 -15.51 -10.28
CA PRO A 444 -2.76 -16.02 -9.24
C PRO A 444 -2.61 -15.07 -8.05
N ILE A 445 -2.64 -13.76 -8.30
CA ILE A 445 -2.53 -12.74 -7.26
C ILE A 445 -3.84 -12.58 -6.51
N SER A 446 -4.98 -12.61 -7.23
CA SER A 446 -6.29 -12.50 -6.58
C SER A 446 -6.54 -13.63 -5.58
N LYS A 447 -6.00 -14.82 -5.84
CA LYS A 447 -6.09 -15.98 -4.92
C LYS A 447 -5.31 -15.79 -3.62
N GLU A 448 -4.33 -14.90 -3.61
CA GLU A 448 -3.55 -14.56 -2.41
C GLU A 448 -4.25 -13.52 -1.52
N LEU A 449 -5.30 -12.88 -2.01
CA LEU A 449 -6.07 -11.88 -1.27
C LEU A 449 -7.26 -12.52 -0.55
N PRO A 450 -7.72 -11.95 0.59
CA PRO A 450 -9.05 -12.24 1.11
C PRO A 450 -10.13 -12.01 0.06
N LEU A 451 -11.24 -12.75 0.15
CA LEU A 451 -12.26 -12.78 -0.90
C LEU A 451 -12.78 -11.39 -1.30
N GLU A 452 -13.01 -10.52 -0.32
CA GLU A 452 -13.52 -9.17 -0.52
C GLU A 452 -12.54 -8.33 -1.36
N TYR A 453 -11.24 -8.48 -1.10
CA TYR A 453 -10.17 -7.78 -1.83
C TYR A 453 -9.89 -8.39 -3.21
N ALA A 454 -10.06 -9.71 -3.35
CA ALA A 454 -10.02 -10.37 -4.64
C ALA A 454 -11.16 -9.87 -5.56
N VAL A 455 -12.36 -9.68 -5.00
CA VAL A 455 -13.50 -9.10 -5.71
C VAL A 455 -13.22 -7.64 -6.07
N GLU A 456 -12.69 -6.84 -5.14
CA GLU A 456 -12.32 -5.45 -5.40
C GLU A 456 -11.26 -5.35 -6.51
N MET A 457 -10.21 -6.16 -6.46
CA MET A 457 -9.16 -6.18 -7.49
C MET A 457 -9.72 -6.50 -8.87
N ASN A 458 -10.56 -7.55 -9.00
CA ASN A 458 -11.18 -7.90 -10.26
C ASN A 458 -12.08 -6.77 -10.79
N ARG A 459 -12.82 -6.13 -9.89
CA ARG A 459 -13.65 -4.97 -10.20
C ARG A 459 -12.83 -3.78 -10.70
N LEU A 460 -11.67 -3.50 -10.09
CA LEU A 460 -10.76 -2.43 -10.53
C LEU A 460 -10.20 -2.73 -11.92
N ILE A 461 -9.86 -3.98 -12.21
CA ILE A 461 -9.46 -4.41 -13.55
C ILE A 461 -10.60 -4.14 -14.56
N ASP A 462 -11.83 -4.52 -14.26
CA ASP A 462 -12.98 -4.31 -15.15
C ASP A 462 -13.21 -2.81 -15.42
N LEU A 463 -13.12 -1.95 -14.39
CA LEU A 463 -13.26 -0.50 -14.54
C LEU A 463 -12.23 0.13 -15.49
N GLU A 464 -11.02 -0.40 -15.55
CA GLU A 464 -10.01 0.08 -16.51
C GLU A 464 -10.35 -0.32 -17.96
N PHE A 465 -11.21 -1.31 -18.18
CA PHE A 465 -11.74 -1.65 -19.53
C PHE A 465 -12.98 -0.84 -19.90
N GLU A 466 -13.90 -0.53 -18.94
CA GLU A 466 -15.09 0.27 -19.20
C GLU A 466 -14.78 1.75 -19.49
N GLY A 467 -13.70 2.30 -18.97
CA GLY A 467 -13.26 3.70 -19.20
C GLY A 467 -12.77 4.00 -20.62
N ALA A 468 -12.81 3.03 -21.54
CA ALA A 468 -12.41 3.20 -22.94
C ALA A 468 -13.56 3.68 -23.86
N ILE A 469 -14.79 3.83 -23.34
CA ILE A 469 -15.96 4.35 -24.08
C ILE A 469 -16.26 5.76 -23.53
N GLY A 470 -15.45 6.75 -23.94
CA GLY A 470 -15.70 8.17 -23.61
C GLY A 470 -14.78 9.08 -24.39
#